data_b6097ebd4c0d476d659760189cc168d9
#
_entry.id   b6097ebd4c0d476d659760189cc168d9
#
_cell.length_a   1.000
_cell.length_b   1.000
_cell.length_c   1.000
_cell.angle_alpha   90.00
_cell.angle_beta   90.00
_cell.angle_gamma   90.00
#
_symmetry.space_group_name_H-M   'P 1'
#
loop_
_entity.id
_entity.type
_entity.pdbx_description
1 polymer ?
#
loop_
_entity_poly.entity_id
_entity_poly.type
_entity_poly.pdbx_seq_one_letter_code
_entity_poly.pdbx_strand_id
1 'polypeptide(L)'
;MFDSFDFDEEQRRIKEELLGIKRFKTVDGETLMNKQIDHKEEIISSILPVGLTLLAGAPKAGKSFFTLNLCIAVAKGESILGFPSKKGTVLYLSFEDTEDRIQSRAMQMTDEMPSNFHFTNQAIRIDEGLIDALDDFIRSHPDTVLIAIDTLNYIRPESKNANLYEKDYNDLIPLHKFTQSHNVSLLVVHHTRKMQDNDQYNAVSGSTALVGAVDNYWLLLRPKRTERRGKLFISGRDVVDREIELRLDDNCIWQVSDGTEYIPEELNLTVKATQLYLFSHTDIITEGEYSCGASELSEGIKNKLDIDIPSNMIKKNLVRYHEQLSKIGLHFESVRTNSQRILKFSLNDEEIVFIDEGSKTEKRKPIIAVSDSVTAHWIAADTLSKGDACTA
;
A
#
# COMPACT_ATOMS: atom_id res chain seq x y z
N MET A 1 -1.64 38.30 -21.19
CA MET A 1 -2.92 38.05 -21.89
C MET A 1 -3.90 37.73 -20.78
N PHE A 2 -4.77 38.67 -20.40
CA PHE A 2 -5.74 38.48 -19.33
C PHE A 2 -6.81 37.57 -19.90
N ASP A 3 -7.06 36.40 -19.25
CA ASP A 3 -8.20 35.57 -19.55
C ASP A 3 -9.48 36.43 -19.45
N SER A 4 -10.28 36.41 -20.50
CA SER A 4 -11.56 37.14 -20.54
C SER A 4 -12.45 36.50 -19.45
N PHE A 5 -12.67 37.27 -18.39
CA PHE A 5 -13.62 36.95 -17.35
C PHE A 5 -15.00 36.83 -17.99
N ASP A 6 -15.56 35.63 -18.05
CA ASP A 6 -16.88 35.39 -18.59
C ASP A 6 -17.94 35.74 -17.54
N PHE A 7 -18.39 36.98 -17.60
CA PHE A 7 -19.37 37.56 -16.67
C PHE A 7 -20.71 36.79 -16.67
N ASP A 8 -21.09 36.24 -17.82
CA ASP A 8 -22.34 35.49 -17.95
C ASP A 8 -22.26 34.12 -17.27
N GLU A 9 -21.08 33.48 -17.31
CA GLU A 9 -20.85 32.22 -16.64
C GLU A 9 -20.82 32.41 -15.12
N GLU A 10 -20.22 33.47 -14.61
CA GLU A 10 -20.21 33.78 -13.18
C GLU A 10 -21.58 34.17 -12.64
N GLN A 11 -22.37 34.95 -13.37
CA GLN A 11 -23.75 35.28 -13.00
C GLN A 11 -24.62 33.98 -12.94
N ARG A 12 -24.43 33.09 -13.91
CA ARG A 12 -25.14 31.81 -13.93
C ARG A 12 -24.76 30.95 -12.73
N ARG A 13 -23.47 30.90 -12.37
CA ARG A 13 -22.94 30.18 -11.21
C ARG A 13 -23.53 30.69 -9.90
N ILE A 14 -23.53 32.01 -9.68
CA ILE A 14 -24.13 32.65 -8.51
C ILE A 14 -25.62 32.37 -8.41
N LYS A 15 -26.35 32.43 -9.54
CA LYS A 15 -27.78 32.14 -9.57
C LYS A 15 -28.08 30.67 -9.23
N GLU A 16 -27.25 29.74 -9.72
CA GLU A 16 -27.37 28.31 -9.44
C GLU A 16 -27.07 28.00 -7.97
N GLU A 17 -26.06 28.67 -7.40
CA GLU A 17 -25.73 28.55 -5.98
C GLU A 17 -26.86 29.08 -5.08
N LEU A 18 -27.44 30.23 -5.41
CA LEU A 18 -28.61 30.79 -4.71
C LEU A 18 -29.87 29.91 -4.82
N LEU A 19 -30.03 29.20 -5.91
CA LEU A 19 -31.16 28.27 -6.14
C LEU A 19 -30.86 26.86 -5.58
N GLY A 20 -29.69 26.59 -5.01
CA GLY A 20 -29.30 25.29 -4.49
C GLY A 20 -29.18 24.19 -5.57
N ILE A 21 -28.97 24.57 -6.83
CA ILE A 21 -28.84 23.63 -7.94
C ILE A 21 -27.50 22.90 -7.84
N LYS A 22 -27.54 21.61 -7.53
CA LYS A 22 -26.35 20.77 -7.49
C LYS A 22 -26.04 20.19 -8.87
N ARG A 23 -24.83 20.38 -9.36
CA ARG A 23 -24.35 19.77 -10.61
C ARG A 23 -23.23 18.77 -10.34
N PHE A 24 -23.15 17.74 -11.17
CA PHE A 24 -22.03 16.84 -11.16
C PHE A 24 -20.78 17.53 -11.72
N LYS A 25 -19.65 17.44 -10.99
CA LYS A 25 -18.34 17.73 -11.56
C LYS A 25 -17.89 16.48 -12.33
N THR A 26 -17.95 16.57 -13.65
CA THR A 26 -17.56 15.46 -14.52
C THR A 26 -16.20 15.71 -15.13
N VAL A 27 -15.47 14.62 -15.35
CA VAL A 27 -14.24 14.59 -16.12
C VAL A 27 -14.47 13.61 -17.27
N ASP A 28 -14.18 14.02 -18.48
CA ASP A 28 -14.28 13.14 -19.64
C ASP A 28 -13.18 12.06 -19.62
N GLY A 29 -13.39 10.97 -20.39
CA GLY A 29 -12.49 9.83 -20.37
C GLY A 29 -11.09 10.15 -20.87
N GLU A 30 -10.93 11.05 -21.85
CA GLU A 30 -9.62 11.43 -22.35
C GLU A 30 -8.85 12.24 -21.30
N THR A 31 -9.49 13.21 -20.68
CA THR A 31 -8.92 14.02 -19.59
C THR A 31 -8.53 13.12 -18.42
N LEU A 32 -9.40 12.19 -18.01
CA LEU A 32 -9.14 11.26 -16.92
C LEU A 32 -7.89 10.39 -17.21
N MET A 33 -7.78 9.84 -18.42
CA MET A 33 -6.64 8.99 -18.81
C MET A 33 -5.33 9.77 -18.93
N ASN A 34 -5.39 11.07 -19.13
CA ASN A 34 -4.21 11.93 -19.27
C ASN A 34 -3.85 12.65 -17.96
N LYS A 35 -4.72 12.60 -16.96
CA LYS A 35 -4.46 13.19 -15.65
C LYS A 35 -3.33 12.41 -14.97
N GLN A 36 -2.33 13.14 -14.48
CA GLN A 36 -1.35 12.59 -13.58
C GLN A 36 -2.06 12.40 -12.23
N ILE A 37 -2.28 11.15 -11.85
CA ILE A 37 -2.91 10.79 -10.58
C ILE A 37 -1.79 10.24 -9.70
N ASP A 38 -1.58 10.85 -8.56
CA ASP A 38 -0.71 10.29 -7.55
C ASP A 38 -1.32 8.98 -7.05
N HIS A 39 -0.52 7.93 -7.03
CA HIS A 39 -0.97 6.65 -6.50
C HIS A 39 -1.23 6.78 -5.01
N LYS A 40 -2.20 6.01 -4.50
CA LYS A 40 -2.44 5.94 -3.06
C LYS A 40 -1.16 5.46 -2.38
N GLU A 41 -0.78 6.18 -1.35
CA GLU A 41 0.38 5.83 -0.56
C GLU A 41 0.13 4.54 0.23
N GLU A 42 1.15 3.68 0.33
CA GLU A 42 1.11 2.46 1.12
C GLU A 42 1.86 2.69 2.44
N ILE A 43 1.17 2.52 3.55
CA ILE A 43 1.78 2.62 4.88
C ILE A 43 2.57 1.36 5.22
N ILE A 44 2.09 0.22 4.78
CA ILE A 44 2.85 -1.02 4.73
C ILE A 44 2.74 -1.53 3.30
N SER A 45 3.88 -1.67 2.65
CA SER A 45 3.95 -2.06 1.24
C SER A 45 3.10 -3.27 0.92
N SER A 46 2.29 -3.18 -0.13
CA SER A 46 1.46 -4.26 -0.68
C SER A 46 0.34 -4.79 0.24
N ILE A 47 0.21 -4.32 1.49
CA ILE A 47 -0.82 -4.84 2.41
C ILE A 47 -1.65 -3.76 3.12
N LEU A 48 -1.12 -2.57 3.40
CA LEU A 48 -1.85 -1.51 4.09
C LEU A 48 -1.71 -0.17 3.35
N PRO A 49 -2.54 0.10 2.36
CA PRO A 49 -2.60 1.41 1.73
C PRO A 49 -3.32 2.43 2.63
N VAL A 50 -3.23 3.70 2.25
CA VAL A 50 -4.09 4.76 2.77
C VAL A 50 -5.56 4.42 2.53
N GLY A 51 -6.39 4.63 3.54
CA GLY A 51 -7.82 4.31 3.51
C GLY A 51 -8.29 3.60 4.76
N LEU A 52 -9.52 3.11 4.72
CA LEU A 52 -10.14 2.41 5.84
C LEU A 52 -9.94 0.89 5.72
N THR A 53 -9.25 0.31 6.70
CA THR A 53 -8.99 -1.13 6.80
C THR A 53 -9.70 -1.73 8.00
N LEU A 54 -10.41 -2.84 7.82
CA LEU A 54 -11.04 -3.60 8.90
C LEU A 54 -10.20 -4.84 9.24
N LEU A 55 -9.71 -4.94 10.48
CA LEU A 55 -9.08 -6.16 11.02
C LEU A 55 -10.10 -6.96 11.81
N ALA A 56 -10.58 -8.04 11.23
CA ALA A 56 -11.56 -8.91 11.83
C ALA A 56 -10.94 -10.19 12.39
N GLY A 57 -11.64 -10.84 13.32
CA GLY A 57 -11.24 -12.13 13.87
C GLY A 57 -11.94 -12.45 15.18
N ALA A 58 -11.93 -13.74 15.55
CA ALA A 58 -12.59 -14.21 16.77
C ALA A 58 -12.04 -13.52 18.04
N PRO A 59 -12.83 -13.39 19.11
CA PRO A 59 -12.32 -12.95 20.41
C PRO A 59 -11.13 -13.81 20.87
N LYS A 60 -10.09 -13.12 21.37
CA LYS A 60 -8.82 -13.77 21.82
C LYS A 60 -8.00 -14.45 20.70
N ALA A 61 -8.23 -14.08 19.44
CA ALA A 61 -7.38 -14.52 18.34
C ALA A 61 -5.97 -13.87 18.34
N GLY A 62 -5.76 -12.80 19.10
CA GLY A 62 -4.49 -12.08 19.17
C GLY A 62 -4.46 -10.79 18.34
N LYS A 63 -5.64 -10.25 17.96
CA LYS A 63 -5.75 -9.01 17.15
C LYS A 63 -5.09 -7.81 17.83
N SER A 64 -5.34 -7.58 19.12
CA SER A 64 -4.76 -6.43 19.86
C SER A 64 -3.23 -6.51 19.94
N PHE A 65 -2.66 -7.71 20.11
CA PHE A 65 -1.21 -7.92 20.02
C PHE A 65 -0.68 -7.62 18.62
N PHE A 66 -1.39 -8.10 17.61
CA PHE A 66 -1.04 -7.82 16.21
C PHE A 66 -1.11 -6.32 15.89
N THR A 67 -2.19 -5.65 16.30
CA THR A 67 -2.38 -4.21 16.08
C THR A 67 -1.32 -3.38 16.82
N LEU A 68 -1.01 -3.69 18.08
CA LEU A 68 0.02 -2.99 18.83
C LEU A 68 1.41 -3.15 18.18
N ASN A 69 1.78 -4.38 17.80
CA ASN A 69 3.04 -4.64 17.10
C ASN A 69 3.13 -3.90 15.77
N LEU A 70 2.05 -3.91 15.00
CA LEU A 70 1.95 -3.18 13.72
C LEU A 70 2.15 -1.66 13.93
N CYS A 71 1.49 -1.08 14.93
CA CYS A 71 1.63 0.33 15.28
C CYS A 71 3.06 0.69 15.68
N ILE A 72 3.71 -0.15 16.49
CA ILE A 72 5.12 0.04 16.89
C ILE A 72 6.04 -0.04 15.67
N ALA A 73 5.86 -1.04 14.81
CA ALA A 73 6.67 -1.22 13.61
C ALA A 73 6.55 -0.02 12.66
N VAL A 74 5.34 0.47 12.40
CA VAL A 74 5.11 1.67 11.57
C VAL A 74 5.73 2.92 12.21
N ALA A 75 5.57 3.13 13.51
CA ALA A 75 6.16 4.28 14.19
C ALA A 75 7.70 4.28 14.10
N LYS A 76 8.33 3.11 14.11
CA LYS A 76 9.78 2.94 13.93
C LYS A 76 10.22 2.95 12.47
N GLY A 77 9.34 2.62 11.52
CA GLY A 77 9.67 2.37 10.11
C GLY A 77 10.31 0.99 9.91
N GLU A 78 9.99 0.03 10.78
CA GLU A 78 10.44 -1.35 10.70
C GLU A 78 9.47 -2.18 9.84
N SER A 79 10.00 -3.24 9.22
CA SER A 79 9.16 -4.17 8.47
C SER A 79 8.26 -4.99 9.40
N ILE A 80 7.03 -5.26 8.97
CA ILE A 80 6.11 -6.16 9.64
C ILE A 80 5.70 -7.30 8.70
N LEU A 81 5.76 -8.53 9.17
CA LEU A 81 5.51 -9.74 8.36
C LEU A 81 6.37 -9.79 7.08
N GLY A 82 7.56 -9.20 7.09
CA GLY A 82 8.45 -9.07 5.93
C GLY A 82 8.12 -7.89 4.99
N PHE A 83 7.01 -7.18 5.18
CA PHE A 83 6.63 -6.03 4.37
C PHE A 83 7.22 -4.73 4.94
N PRO A 84 7.92 -3.92 4.13
CA PRO A 84 8.44 -2.63 4.56
C PRO A 84 7.31 -1.68 4.99
N SER A 85 7.54 -0.87 6.03
CA SER A 85 6.60 0.15 6.46
C SER A 85 7.13 1.56 6.28
N LYS A 86 6.24 2.51 6.01
CA LYS A 86 6.52 3.94 6.02
C LYS A 86 6.59 4.42 7.48
N LYS A 87 7.70 5.05 7.86
CA LYS A 87 7.83 5.68 9.18
C LYS A 87 6.96 6.93 9.27
N GLY A 88 6.22 7.08 10.36
CA GLY A 88 5.44 8.29 10.65
C GLY A 88 4.81 8.23 12.03
N THR A 89 4.05 9.26 12.39
CA THR A 89 3.31 9.29 13.65
C THR A 89 2.14 8.32 13.61
N VAL A 90 1.96 7.60 14.70
CA VAL A 90 0.91 6.60 14.90
C VAL A 90 0.05 6.95 16.11
N LEU A 91 -1.27 6.87 15.97
CA LEU A 91 -2.22 6.96 17.06
C LEU A 91 -2.91 5.61 17.28
N TYR A 92 -2.75 5.03 18.48
CA TYR A 92 -3.41 3.80 18.88
C TYR A 92 -4.49 4.09 19.94
N LEU A 93 -5.75 3.91 19.57
CA LEU A 93 -6.91 4.00 20.47
C LEU A 93 -7.28 2.59 20.91
N SER A 94 -6.96 2.23 22.18
CA SER A 94 -7.27 0.92 22.75
C SER A 94 -8.21 1.07 23.94
N PHE A 95 -9.46 0.68 23.74
CA PHE A 95 -10.52 0.91 24.74
C PHE A 95 -10.75 -0.28 25.68
N GLU A 96 -10.18 -1.44 25.37
CA GLU A 96 -10.28 -2.65 26.19
C GLU A 96 -9.11 -2.81 27.16
N ASP A 97 -8.02 -2.07 26.92
CA ASP A 97 -6.79 -2.21 27.67
C ASP A 97 -6.47 -0.95 28.48
N THR A 98 -5.94 -1.17 29.69
CA THR A 98 -5.43 -0.11 30.56
C THR A 98 -3.99 0.27 30.17
N GLU A 99 -3.51 1.45 30.59
CA GLU A 99 -2.14 1.91 30.28
C GLU A 99 -1.07 0.91 30.72
N ASP A 100 -1.20 0.36 31.94
CA ASP A 100 -0.28 -0.64 32.47
C ASP A 100 -0.26 -1.93 31.64
N ARG A 101 -1.39 -2.32 31.09
CA ARG A 101 -1.47 -3.48 30.20
C ARG A 101 -0.82 -3.22 28.84
N ILE A 102 -1.05 -2.05 28.24
CA ILE A 102 -0.39 -1.65 27.01
C ILE A 102 1.12 -1.53 27.23
N GLN A 103 1.57 -0.90 28.32
CA GLN A 103 2.96 -0.81 28.69
C GLN A 103 3.61 -2.20 28.82
N SER A 104 2.97 -3.10 29.57
CA SER A 104 3.48 -4.46 29.77
C SER A 104 3.62 -5.23 28.45
N ARG A 105 2.64 -5.09 27.53
CA ARG A 105 2.70 -5.72 26.20
C ARG A 105 3.78 -5.09 25.33
N ALA A 106 3.91 -3.76 25.36
CA ALA A 106 4.95 -3.07 24.60
C ALA A 106 6.35 -3.51 25.05
N MET A 107 6.60 -3.61 26.37
CA MET A 107 7.86 -4.12 26.93
C MET A 107 8.19 -5.56 26.53
N GLN A 108 7.19 -6.37 26.19
CA GLN A 108 7.40 -7.71 25.64
C GLN A 108 7.82 -7.70 24.16
N MET A 109 7.42 -6.66 23.43
CA MET A 109 7.61 -6.57 21.97
C MET A 109 8.85 -5.78 21.58
N THR A 110 9.26 -4.82 22.41
CA THR A 110 10.35 -3.91 22.09
C THR A 110 11.03 -3.38 23.35
N ASP A 111 12.35 -3.15 23.26
CA ASP A 111 13.14 -2.53 24.33
C ASP A 111 12.94 -1.00 24.36
N GLU A 112 12.51 -0.39 23.26
CA GLU A 112 12.34 1.06 23.13
C GLU A 112 11.07 1.42 22.38
N MET A 113 10.24 2.27 23.00
CA MET A 113 9.06 2.85 22.36
C MET A 113 9.40 4.16 21.66
N PRO A 114 9.04 4.33 20.39
CA PRO A 114 9.32 5.55 19.66
C PRO A 114 8.42 6.71 20.12
N SER A 115 8.96 7.94 20.13
CA SER A 115 8.23 9.13 20.60
C SER A 115 7.06 9.54 19.70
N ASN A 116 7.02 9.07 18.46
CA ASN A 116 5.92 9.26 17.50
C ASN A 116 4.84 8.17 17.58
N PHE A 117 4.88 7.30 18.59
CA PHE A 117 3.78 6.42 18.96
C PHE A 117 2.95 7.07 20.05
N HIS A 118 1.69 7.36 19.76
CA HIS A 118 0.73 7.93 20.70
C HIS A 118 -0.34 6.92 21.05
N PHE A 119 -0.76 6.91 22.29
CA PHE A 119 -1.76 5.99 22.82
C PHE A 119 -2.83 6.75 23.59
N THR A 120 -4.09 6.30 23.48
CA THR A 120 -5.18 6.71 24.36
C THR A 120 -6.15 5.56 24.60
N ASN A 121 -6.72 5.49 25.80
CA ASN A 121 -7.82 4.61 26.14
C ASN A 121 -9.14 5.38 26.36
N GLN A 122 -9.14 6.69 26.08
CA GLN A 122 -10.34 7.51 26.16
C GLN A 122 -11.24 7.22 24.96
N ALA A 123 -12.38 6.59 25.21
CA ALA A 123 -13.37 6.32 24.18
C ALA A 123 -14.19 7.59 23.91
N ILE A 124 -14.24 7.96 22.61
CA ILE A 124 -15.13 8.98 22.07
C ILE A 124 -15.92 8.29 20.96
N ARG A 125 -17.24 8.43 20.92
CA ARG A 125 -18.08 7.86 19.88
C ARG A 125 -18.10 8.74 18.63
N ILE A 126 -18.49 8.17 17.51
CA ILE A 126 -18.60 8.89 16.23
C ILE A 126 -19.61 10.04 16.35
N ASP A 127 -20.72 9.84 17.04
CA ASP A 127 -21.75 10.86 17.29
C ASP A 127 -21.41 11.82 18.45
N GLU A 128 -20.32 11.60 19.18
CA GLU A 128 -19.82 12.43 20.27
C GLU A 128 -18.59 13.28 19.88
N GLY A 129 -18.21 13.31 18.59
CA GLY A 129 -17.11 14.12 18.10
C GLY A 129 -15.78 13.37 17.88
N LEU A 130 -15.81 12.06 17.68
CA LEU A 130 -14.59 11.29 17.38
C LEU A 130 -13.85 11.87 16.17
N ILE A 131 -14.57 12.21 15.11
CA ILE A 131 -13.95 12.75 13.88
C ILE A 131 -13.23 14.06 14.18
N ASP A 132 -13.85 14.97 14.94
CA ASP A 132 -13.24 16.24 15.30
C ASP A 132 -11.99 16.05 16.17
N ALA A 133 -11.99 15.05 17.07
CA ALA A 133 -10.83 14.70 17.88
C ALA A 133 -9.69 14.12 17.06
N LEU A 134 -10.00 13.29 16.05
CA LEU A 134 -9.00 12.76 15.09
C LEU A 134 -8.44 13.87 14.20
N ASP A 135 -9.28 14.80 13.73
CA ASP A 135 -8.85 15.98 12.96
C ASP A 135 -7.90 16.85 13.77
N ASP A 136 -8.19 17.06 15.06
CA ASP A 136 -7.35 17.84 15.96
C ASP A 136 -6.00 17.16 16.22
N PHE A 137 -6.00 15.83 16.36
CA PHE A 137 -4.78 15.06 16.49
C PHE A 137 -3.89 15.19 15.25
N ILE A 138 -4.45 15.04 14.03
CA ILE A 138 -3.68 15.19 12.78
C ILE A 138 -3.15 16.62 12.62
N ARG A 139 -3.93 17.66 12.97
CA ARG A 139 -3.43 19.03 12.94
C ARG A 139 -2.22 19.24 13.84
N SER A 140 -2.20 18.58 14.99
CA SER A 140 -1.09 18.63 15.94
C SER A 140 0.10 17.74 15.54
N HIS A 141 -0.15 16.72 14.72
CA HIS A 141 0.83 15.73 14.26
C HIS A 141 0.66 15.52 12.74
N PRO A 142 1.13 16.45 11.89
CA PRO A 142 0.89 16.43 10.45
C PRO A 142 1.60 15.29 9.72
N ASP A 143 2.55 14.62 10.37
CA ASP A 143 3.25 13.41 9.89
C ASP A 143 2.54 12.10 10.28
N THR A 144 1.27 12.17 10.73
CA THR A 144 0.48 10.99 11.05
C THR A 144 0.23 10.16 9.80
N VAL A 145 0.59 8.88 9.88
CA VAL A 145 0.41 7.91 8.78
C VAL A 145 -0.59 6.82 9.11
N LEU A 146 -0.73 6.47 10.40
CA LEU A 146 -1.58 5.37 10.84
C LEU A 146 -2.37 5.76 12.08
N ILE A 147 -3.66 5.47 12.05
CA ILE A 147 -4.53 5.49 13.25
C ILE A 147 -5.11 4.08 13.39
N ALA A 148 -5.00 3.50 14.58
CA ALA A 148 -5.57 2.18 14.88
C ALA A 148 -6.61 2.29 16.00
N ILE A 149 -7.78 1.66 15.81
CA ILE A 149 -8.90 1.68 16.75
C ILE A 149 -9.24 0.25 17.20
N ASP A 150 -9.05 -0.05 18.46
CA ASP A 150 -9.34 -1.35 19.08
C ASP A 150 -10.36 -1.20 20.25
N THR A 151 -11.67 -1.36 20.04
CA THR A 151 -12.34 -1.93 18.88
C THR A 151 -13.47 -1.04 18.36
N LEU A 152 -13.98 -1.35 17.16
CA LEU A 152 -15.13 -0.67 16.52
C LEU A 152 -16.34 -0.50 17.46
N ASN A 153 -16.61 -1.47 18.31
CA ASN A 153 -17.81 -1.44 19.16
C ASN A 153 -17.84 -0.26 20.14
N TYR A 154 -16.69 0.25 20.56
CA TYR A 154 -16.61 1.37 21.52
C TYR A 154 -16.88 2.73 20.91
N ILE A 155 -16.68 2.85 19.59
CA ILE A 155 -16.87 4.12 18.87
C ILE A 155 -18.20 4.22 18.15
N ARG A 156 -19.01 3.16 18.15
CA ARG A 156 -20.32 3.13 17.47
C ARG A 156 -21.34 4.00 18.17
N PRO A 157 -22.18 4.73 17.42
CA PRO A 157 -23.32 5.46 17.95
C PRO A 157 -24.31 4.53 18.68
N GLU A 158 -24.95 5.03 19.73
CA GLU A 158 -26.07 4.34 20.34
C GLU A 158 -27.30 4.39 19.43
N SER A 159 -27.71 3.27 18.87
CA SER A 159 -28.92 3.18 18.07
C SER A 159 -29.86 2.11 18.62
N LYS A 160 -31.12 2.48 18.84
CA LYS A 160 -32.12 1.59 19.46
C LYS A 160 -32.91 0.77 18.44
N ASN A 161 -32.99 1.13 17.12
CA ASN A 161 -33.94 0.55 16.17
C ASN A 161 -33.45 0.48 14.71
N ALA A 162 -32.17 0.37 14.41
CA ALA A 162 -31.71 0.28 13.03
C ALA A 162 -31.56 -1.19 12.56
N ASN A 163 -31.83 -1.45 11.29
CA ASN A 163 -31.42 -2.68 10.63
C ASN A 163 -29.91 -2.84 10.79
N LEU A 164 -29.45 -4.00 11.25
CA LEU A 164 -28.02 -4.26 11.54
C LEU A 164 -27.13 -3.95 10.34
N TYR A 165 -27.58 -4.28 9.14
CA TYR A 165 -26.84 -4.02 7.89
C TYR A 165 -26.66 -2.53 7.63
N GLU A 166 -27.73 -1.75 7.70
CA GLU A 166 -27.69 -0.29 7.49
C GLU A 166 -26.85 0.40 8.57
N LYS A 167 -26.97 -0.07 9.81
CA LYS A 167 -26.14 0.45 10.91
C LYS A 167 -24.67 0.21 10.67
N ASP A 168 -24.28 -1.03 10.36
CA ASP A 168 -22.89 -1.42 10.12
C ASP A 168 -22.25 -0.59 8.99
N TYR A 169 -23.01 -0.32 7.92
CA TYR A 169 -22.54 0.49 6.82
C TYR A 169 -22.42 1.98 7.19
N ASN A 170 -23.46 2.53 7.82
CA ASN A 170 -23.52 3.95 8.16
C ASN A 170 -22.51 4.36 9.24
N ASP A 171 -22.18 3.48 10.17
CA ASP A 171 -21.16 3.73 11.21
C ASP A 171 -19.76 3.92 10.60
N LEU A 172 -19.46 3.30 9.47
CA LEU A 172 -18.14 3.39 8.83
C LEU A 172 -17.98 4.56 7.84
N ILE A 173 -19.08 5.14 7.33
CA ILE A 173 -19.04 6.26 6.37
C ILE A 173 -18.21 7.46 6.88
N PRO A 174 -18.39 7.95 8.13
CA PRO A 174 -17.61 9.07 8.63
C PRO A 174 -16.11 8.76 8.69
N LEU A 175 -15.74 7.54 9.09
CA LEU A 175 -14.35 7.08 9.14
C LEU A 175 -13.73 6.98 7.74
N HIS A 176 -14.49 6.46 6.78
CA HIS A 176 -14.04 6.38 5.39
C HIS A 176 -13.83 7.78 4.77
N LYS A 177 -14.73 8.72 5.01
CA LYS A 177 -14.57 10.11 4.57
C LYS A 177 -13.34 10.77 5.20
N PHE A 178 -13.12 10.51 6.49
CA PHE A 178 -11.97 11.02 7.21
C PHE A 178 -10.64 10.55 6.56
N THR A 179 -10.51 9.26 6.26
CA THR A 179 -9.29 8.74 5.60
C THR A 179 -9.04 9.35 4.24
N GLN A 180 -10.11 9.62 3.47
CA GLN A 180 -10.00 10.24 2.16
C GLN A 180 -9.55 11.72 2.23
N SER A 181 -9.95 12.45 3.29
CA SER A 181 -9.58 13.86 3.45
C SER A 181 -8.17 14.06 3.99
N HIS A 182 -7.62 13.12 4.75
CA HIS A 182 -6.32 13.27 5.44
C HIS A 182 -5.18 12.44 4.87
N ASN A 183 -5.44 11.59 3.87
CA ASN A 183 -4.43 10.69 3.29
C ASN A 183 -3.70 9.82 4.35
N VAL A 184 -4.46 9.24 5.28
CA VAL A 184 -3.96 8.36 6.35
C VAL A 184 -4.57 6.98 6.26
N SER A 185 -3.90 5.98 6.80
CA SER A 185 -4.50 4.65 7.01
C SER A 185 -5.21 4.60 8.36
N LEU A 186 -6.46 4.14 8.35
CA LEU A 186 -7.26 3.90 9.55
C LEU A 186 -7.55 2.41 9.66
N LEU A 187 -6.93 1.74 10.63
CA LEU A 187 -7.13 0.32 10.93
C LEU A 187 -8.14 0.17 12.05
N VAL A 188 -9.27 -0.46 11.80
CA VAL A 188 -10.32 -0.67 12.79
C VAL A 188 -10.45 -2.15 13.13
N VAL A 189 -10.29 -2.49 14.39
CA VAL A 189 -10.42 -3.87 14.89
C VAL A 189 -11.88 -4.21 15.15
N HIS A 190 -12.30 -5.39 14.69
CA HIS A 190 -13.65 -5.90 14.88
C HIS A 190 -13.66 -7.36 15.36
N HIS A 191 -14.61 -7.70 16.24
CA HIS A 191 -14.82 -9.07 16.69
C HIS A 191 -15.84 -9.78 15.79
N THR A 192 -15.42 -10.88 15.15
CA THR A 192 -16.34 -11.75 14.41
C THR A 192 -17.18 -12.58 15.38
N ARG A 193 -18.45 -12.82 15.03
CA ARG A 193 -19.27 -13.84 15.72
C ARG A 193 -18.78 -15.23 15.32
N LYS A 194 -18.92 -16.20 16.22
CA LYS A 194 -18.69 -17.62 15.89
C LYS A 194 -19.76 -18.09 14.91
N MET A 195 -19.50 -18.04 13.62
CA MET A 195 -20.26 -18.80 12.63
C MET A 195 -19.36 -19.90 12.06
N GLN A 196 -19.88 -21.13 12.07
CA GLN A 196 -19.34 -22.24 11.30
C GLN A 196 -19.84 -22.06 9.88
N ASP A 197 -19.13 -21.30 9.07
CA ASP A 197 -19.38 -21.24 7.64
C ASP A 197 -18.19 -21.88 6.93
N ASN A 198 -18.46 -22.63 5.88
CA ASN A 198 -17.42 -23.28 5.06
C ASN A 198 -16.65 -22.26 4.20
N ASP A 199 -17.18 -21.06 4.05
CA ASP A 199 -16.51 -19.95 3.40
C ASP A 199 -15.91 -19.01 4.45
N GLN A 200 -14.58 -18.91 4.45
CA GLN A 200 -13.81 -18.09 5.39
C GLN A 200 -14.14 -16.60 5.26
N TYR A 201 -14.54 -16.13 4.09
CA TYR A 201 -14.98 -14.76 3.86
C TYR A 201 -16.34 -14.48 4.48
N ASN A 202 -17.23 -15.44 4.56
CA ASN A 202 -18.53 -15.35 5.23
C ASN A 202 -18.41 -15.38 6.76
N ALA A 203 -17.34 -15.94 7.31
CA ALA A 203 -17.09 -16.01 8.76
C ALA A 203 -16.90 -14.62 9.42
N VAL A 204 -16.62 -13.58 8.62
CA VAL A 204 -16.46 -12.19 9.11
C VAL A 204 -17.76 -11.53 9.42
N SER A 205 -18.82 -12.00 8.84
CA SER A 205 -20.03 -11.21 8.85
C SER A 205 -21.02 -11.63 9.93
N GLY A 206 -21.19 -10.78 10.89
CA GLY A 206 -22.53 -10.41 11.28
C GLY A 206 -23.25 -9.62 10.17
N SER A 207 -22.51 -8.97 9.27
CA SER A 207 -23.06 -8.36 8.06
C SER A 207 -21.98 -8.20 6.98
N THR A 208 -22.28 -8.57 5.74
CA THR A 208 -21.52 -8.23 4.54
C THR A 208 -21.35 -6.72 4.35
N ALA A 209 -22.11 -5.92 5.09
CA ALA A 209 -22.06 -4.45 5.09
C ALA A 209 -20.71 -3.90 5.56
N LEU A 210 -20.11 -4.48 6.61
CA LEU A 210 -18.81 -4.01 7.11
C LEU A 210 -17.71 -4.19 6.05
N VAL A 211 -17.68 -5.34 5.39
CA VAL A 211 -16.69 -5.63 4.33
C VAL A 211 -16.92 -4.72 3.12
N GLY A 212 -18.18 -4.47 2.76
CA GLY A 212 -18.52 -3.58 1.64
C GLY A 212 -18.24 -2.09 1.89
N ALA A 213 -18.15 -1.67 3.17
CA ALA A 213 -17.95 -0.28 3.58
C ALA A 213 -16.48 0.13 3.73
N VAL A 214 -15.53 -0.81 3.68
CA VAL A 214 -14.09 -0.56 3.84
C VAL A 214 -13.34 -0.69 2.52
N ASP A 215 -12.14 -0.08 2.46
CA ASP A 215 -11.25 -0.22 1.31
C ASP A 215 -10.51 -1.56 1.35
N ASN A 216 -10.07 -1.98 2.54
CA ASN A 216 -9.35 -3.21 2.75
C ASN A 216 -9.90 -3.98 3.94
N TYR A 217 -9.70 -5.27 3.89
CA TYR A 217 -10.23 -6.20 4.84
C TYR A 217 -9.19 -7.26 5.19
N TRP A 218 -8.93 -7.41 6.49
CA TRP A 218 -8.01 -8.38 7.05
C TRP A 218 -8.76 -9.33 7.99
N LEU A 219 -8.53 -10.62 7.85
CA LEU A 219 -9.09 -11.64 8.74
C LEU A 219 -7.98 -12.43 9.43
N LEU A 220 -7.85 -12.24 10.74
CA LEU A 220 -6.93 -13.02 11.56
C LEU A 220 -7.65 -14.26 12.13
N LEU A 221 -7.28 -15.42 11.61
CA LEU A 221 -7.77 -16.71 12.07
C LEU A 221 -6.75 -17.38 12.98
N ARG A 222 -7.24 -17.88 14.12
CA ARG A 222 -6.50 -18.75 15.02
C ARG A 222 -7.39 -19.93 15.37
N PRO A 223 -7.11 -21.15 14.84
CA PRO A 223 -8.00 -22.30 14.95
C PRO A 223 -8.32 -22.69 16.39
N LYS A 224 -7.29 -22.74 17.24
CA LYS A 224 -7.43 -22.99 18.68
C LYS A 224 -6.61 -22.00 19.49
N ARG A 225 -7.13 -21.57 20.65
CA ARG A 225 -6.43 -20.61 21.54
C ARG A 225 -5.10 -21.14 22.07
N THR A 226 -4.96 -22.46 22.17
CA THR A 226 -3.74 -23.16 22.62
C THR A 226 -2.71 -23.28 21.51
N GLU A 227 -3.10 -23.17 20.24
CA GLU A 227 -2.20 -23.24 19.11
C GLU A 227 -1.53 -21.86 18.88
N ARG A 228 -0.25 -21.89 18.57
CA ARG A 228 0.53 -20.69 18.21
C ARG A 228 0.52 -20.41 16.71
N ARG A 229 -0.24 -21.17 15.94
CA ARG A 229 -0.41 -20.99 14.49
C ARG A 229 -1.68 -20.21 14.20
N GLY A 230 -1.64 -19.40 13.16
CA GLY A 230 -2.75 -18.63 12.65
C GLY A 230 -2.59 -18.36 11.16
N LYS A 231 -3.59 -17.70 10.58
CA LYS A 231 -3.57 -17.23 9.20
C LYS A 231 -4.10 -15.80 9.16
N LEU A 232 -3.48 -14.97 8.33
CA LEU A 232 -3.96 -13.64 8.01
C LEU A 232 -4.39 -13.64 6.55
N PHE A 233 -5.68 -13.42 6.31
CA PHE A 233 -6.21 -13.16 4.98
C PHE A 233 -6.28 -11.65 4.78
N ILE A 234 -5.81 -11.17 3.65
CA ILE A 234 -5.82 -9.77 3.23
C ILE A 234 -6.56 -9.70 1.91
N SER A 235 -7.53 -8.83 1.79
CA SER A 235 -8.26 -8.55 0.56
C SER A 235 -8.68 -7.08 0.53
N GLY A 236 -8.78 -6.47 -0.66
CA GLY A 236 -9.19 -5.08 -0.76
C GLY A 236 -9.25 -4.57 -2.19
N ARG A 237 -9.64 -3.30 -2.31
CA ARG A 237 -9.77 -2.63 -3.62
C ARG A 237 -8.42 -2.28 -4.24
N ASP A 238 -7.43 -1.99 -3.39
CA ASP A 238 -6.12 -1.46 -3.76
C ASP A 238 -4.98 -2.44 -3.40
N VAL A 239 -5.30 -3.64 -2.91
CA VAL A 239 -4.33 -4.69 -2.56
C VAL A 239 -4.65 -5.99 -3.28
N VAL A 240 -3.63 -6.82 -3.47
CA VAL A 240 -3.81 -8.18 -4.01
C VAL A 240 -4.23 -9.11 -2.88
N ASP A 241 -5.20 -9.99 -3.15
CA ASP A 241 -5.65 -11.00 -2.18
C ASP A 241 -4.48 -11.89 -1.75
N ARG A 242 -4.28 -12.03 -0.42
CA ARG A 242 -3.18 -12.80 0.16
C ARG A 242 -3.64 -13.66 1.32
N GLU A 243 -3.02 -14.81 1.46
CA GLU A 243 -3.08 -15.64 2.65
C GLU A 243 -1.67 -15.78 3.22
N ILE A 244 -1.46 -15.39 4.48
CA ILE A 244 -0.18 -15.43 5.16
C ILE A 244 -0.30 -16.38 6.34
N GLU A 245 0.49 -17.42 6.35
CA GLU A 245 0.58 -18.32 7.50
C GLU A 245 1.41 -17.67 8.61
N LEU A 246 0.85 -17.64 9.81
CA LEU A 246 1.41 -16.95 10.95
C LEU A 246 1.75 -17.89 12.10
N ARG A 247 2.80 -17.52 12.82
CA ARG A 247 3.17 -18.12 14.10
C ARG A 247 3.33 -17.05 15.16
N LEU A 248 2.70 -17.26 16.31
CA LEU A 248 2.86 -16.41 17.49
C LEU A 248 4.13 -16.83 18.25
N ASP A 249 5.07 -15.93 18.41
CA ASP A 249 6.30 -16.17 19.18
C ASP A 249 6.08 -16.05 20.71
N ASP A 250 7.17 -16.19 21.49
CA ASP A 250 7.11 -16.11 22.95
C ASP A 250 6.83 -14.70 23.45
N ASN A 251 7.13 -13.68 22.67
CA ASN A 251 6.85 -12.26 22.92
C ASN A 251 5.44 -11.84 22.48
N CYS A 252 4.59 -12.80 22.10
CA CYS A 252 3.27 -12.55 21.55
C CYS A 252 3.25 -11.73 20.25
N ILE A 253 4.33 -11.78 19.48
CA ILE A 253 4.45 -11.17 18.16
C ILE A 253 4.06 -12.21 17.11
N TRP A 254 3.17 -11.83 16.20
CA TRP A 254 2.86 -12.62 15.02
C TRP A 254 3.98 -12.50 13.98
N GLN A 255 4.56 -13.60 13.62
CA GLN A 255 5.60 -13.72 12.58
C GLN A 255 5.11 -14.63 11.47
N VAL A 256 5.67 -14.47 10.28
CA VAL A 256 5.40 -15.39 9.18
C VAL A 256 5.91 -16.79 9.54
N SER A 257 5.08 -17.80 9.36
CA SER A 257 5.43 -19.20 9.61
C SER A 257 6.14 -19.77 8.40
N ASP A 258 7.30 -20.37 8.64
CA ASP A 258 8.07 -21.11 7.64
C ASP A 258 8.52 -20.34 6.41
N GLY A 259 9.41 -19.35 6.60
CA GLY A 259 10.29 -18.86 5.51
C GLY A 259 9.59 -18.45 4.21
N THR A 260 8.29 -18.15 4.23
CA THR A 260 7.70 -17.32 3.21
C THR A 260 8.26 -15.93 3.44
N GLU A 261 9.54 -15.78 3.07
CA GLU A 261 10.11 -14.46 2.80
C GLU A 261 9.09 -13.72 1.93
N TYR A 262 8.90 -12.43 2.18
CA TYR A 262 8.24 -11.55 1.25
C TYR A 262 8.76 -11.88 -0.15
N ILE A 263 7.95 -12.60 -0.94
CA ILE A 263 8.20 -12.71 -2.37
C ILE A 263 7.74 -11.35 -2.89
N PRO A 264 8.68 -10.50 -3.33
CA PRO A 264 8.30 -9.22 -3.90
C PRO A 264 7.24 -9.50 -4.95
N GLU A 265 6.20 -8.68 -4.97
CA GLU A 265 5.11 -8.77 -5.95
C GLU A 265 5.72 -9.10 -7.32
N GLU A 266 5.33 -10.21 -7.92
CA GLU A 266 5.92 -10.66 -9.16
C GLU A 266 5.85 -9.51 -10.17
N LEU A 267 7.00 -9.00 -10.59
CA LEU A 267 7.05 -7.83 -11.47
C LEU A 267 6.16 -8.09 -12.67
N ASN A 268 5.27 -7.14 -12.97
CA ASN A 268 4.42 -7.25 -14.13
C ASN A 268 5.27 -7.52 -15.39
N LEU A 269 4.80 -8.40 -16.24
CA LEU A 269 5.53 -8.81 -17.45
C LEU A 269 6.01 -7.60 -18.28
N THR A 270 5.20 -6.54 -18.39
CA THR A 270 5.59 -5.31 -19.09
C THR A 270 6.75 -4.61 -18.40
N VAL A 271 6.77 -4.57 -17.06
CA VAL A 271 7.86 -3.97 -16.27
C VAL A 271 9.15 -4.76 -16.45
N LYS A 272 9.09 -6.09 -16.29
CA LYS A 272 10.23 -7.01 -16.52
C LYS A 272 10.79 -6.85 -17.94
N ALA A 273 9.91 -6.91 -18.95
CA ALA A 273 10.32 -6.78 -20.35
C ALA A 273 10.92 -5.41 -20.67
N THR A 274 10.34 -4.33 -20.13
CA THR A 274 10.87 -2.98 -20.28
C THR A 274 12.25 -2.84 -19.62
N GLN A 275 12.42 -3.36 -18.39
CA GLN A 275 13.72 -3.38 -17.72
C GLN A 275 14.78 -4.08 -18.56
N LEU A 276 14.53 -5.33 -18.97
CA LEU A 276 15.47 -6.12 -19.76
C LEU A 276 15.81 -5.44 -21.11
N TYR A 277 14.81 -4.85 -21.75
CA TYR A 277 15.02 -4.13 -23.01
C TYR A 277 15.88 -2.88 -22.80
N LEU A 278 15.54 -2.02 -21.82
CA LEU A 278 16.25 -0.77 -21.55
C LEU A 278 17.71 -1.03 -21.14
N PHE A 279 17.95 -1.97 -20.22
CA PHE A 279 19.32 -2.31 -19.79
C PHE A 279 20.16 -2.96 -20.88
N SER A 280 19.55 -3.31 -21.99
CA SER A 280 20.26 -3.75 -23.20
C SER A 280 20.59 -2.62 -24.17
N HIS A 281 20.14 -1.39 -23.89
CA HIS A 281 20.43 -0.19 -24.67
C HIS A 281 21.60 0.58 -24.08
N THR A 282 22.55 0.94 -24.96
CA THR A 282 23.77 1.66 -24.57
C THR A 282 23.45 3.03 -23.97
N ASP A 283 22.44 3.71 -24.50
CA ASP A 283 22.09 5.09 -24.13
C ASP A 283 21.67 5.19 -22.66
N ILE A 284 20.80 4.30 -22.16
CA ILE A 284 20.38 4.35 -20.75
C ILE A 284 21.55 4.04 -19.80
N ILE A 285 22.51 3.24 -20.27
CA ILE A 285 23.70 2.85 -19.49
C ILE A 285 24.74 3.97 -19.47
N THR A 286 24.93 4.67 -20.58
CA THR A 286 25.96 5.71 -20.72
C THR A 286 25.47 7.10 -20.38
N GLU A 287 24.22 7.43 -20.72
CA GLU A 287 23.64 8.76 -20.56
C GLU A 287 22.66 8.83 -19.37
N GLY A 288 22.27 7.66 -18.81
CA GLY A 288 21.31 7.56 -17.72
C GLY A 288 19.85 7.80 -18.11
N GLU A 289 19.60 8.08 -19.40
CA GLU A 289 18.26 8.39 -19.94
C GLU A 289 17.99 7.64 -21.24
N TYR A 290 16.71 7.33 -21.49
CA TYR A 290 16.24 6.76 -22.75
C TYR A 290 14.84 7.30 -23.06
N SER A 291 14.59 7.66 -24.31
CA SER A 291 13.29 8.19 -24.76
C SER A 291 12.84 7.53 -26.03
N CYS A 292 11.59 7.02 -26.06
CA CYS A 292 11.03 6.35 -27.23
C CYS A 292 9.51 6.50 -27.33
N GLY A 293 8.93 6.15 -28.47
CA GLY A 293 7.49 5.98 -28.63
C GLY A 293 7.00 4.65 -28.06
N ALA A 294 5.71 4.57 -27.68
CA ALA A 294 5.14 3.30 -27.20
C ALA A 294 5.18 2.18 -28.24
N SER A 295 5.02 2.49 -29.52
CA SER A 295 5.14 1.50 -30.61
C SER A 295 6.58 1.04 -30.79
N GLU A 296 7.54 1.95 -30.72
CA GLU A 296 8.97 1.66 -30.80
C GLU A 296 9.41 0.75 -29.63
N LEU A 297 8.97 1.04 -28.40
CA LEU A 297 9.25 0.17 -27.25
C LEU A 297 8.63 -1.22 -27.43
N SER A 298 7.40 -1.30 -27.94
CA SER A 298 6.70 -2.56 -28.21
C SER A 298 7.47 -3.42 -29.24
N GLU A 299 7.86 -2.83 -30.36
CA GLU A 299 8.64 -3.51 -31.41
C GLU A 299 10.03 -3.91 -30.92
N GLY A 300 10.68 -3.04 -30.16
CA GLY A 300 11.97 -3.31 -29.55
C GLY A 300 11.95 -4.50 -28.59
N ILE A 301 10.98 -4.54 -27.69
CA ILE A 301 10.77 -5.66 -26.77
C ILE A 301 10.48 -6.95 -27.55
N LYS A 302 9.59 -6.89 -28.55
CA LYS A 302 9.26 -8.05 -29.40
C LYS A 302 10.46 -8.60 -30.12
N ASN A 303 11.22 -7.73 -30.80
CA ASN A 303 12.37 -8.13 -31.59
C ASN A 303 13.53 -8.69 -30.74
N LYS A 304 13.72 -8.19 -29.53
CA LYS A 304 14.85 -8.54 -28.68
C LYS A 304 14.58 -9.66 -27.68
N LEU A 305 13.36 -9.71 -27.15
CA LEU A 305 12.98 -10.63 -26.07
C LEU A 305 11.96 -11.69 -26.53
N ASP A 306 11.45 -11.59 -27.75
CA ASP A 306 10.35 -12.43 -28.30
C ASP A 306 9.06 -12.34 -27.44
N ILE A 307 8.84 -11.18 -26.79
CA ILE A 307 7.67 -10.91 -25.96
C ILE A 307 6.75 -9.93 -26.70
N ASP A 308 5.54 -10.37 -27.04
CA ASP A 308 4.56 -9.53 -27.76
C ASP A 308 3.67 -8.79 -26.77
N ILE A 309 3.93 -7.50 -26.57
CA ILE A 309 3.12 -6.61 -25.73
C ILE A 309 2.59 -5.48 -26.62
N PRO A 310 1.27 -5.39 -26.86
CA PRO A 310 0.69 -4.33 -27.68
C PRO A 310 1.05 -2.93 -27.17
N SER A 311 1.36 -1.99 -28.05
CA SER A 311 1.82 -0.64 -27.71
C SER A 311 0.86 0.15 -26.82
N ASN A 312 -0.47 -0.04 -27.00
CA ASN A 312 -1.50 0.55 -26.15
C ASN A 312 -1.50 -0.02 -24.72
N MET A 313 -1.08 -1.28 -24.56
CA MET A 313 -0.96 -1.94 -23.26
C MET A 313 0.33 -1.53 -22.54
N ILE A 314 1.44 -1.36 -23.28
CA ILE A 314 2.73 -0.95 -22.70
C ILE A 314 2.57 0.32 -21.88
N LYS A 315 2.09 1.42 -22.49
CA LYS A 315 1.89 2.67 -21.78
C LYS A 315 0.98 2.52 -20.57
N LYS A 316 -0.17 1.85 -20.73
CA LYS A 316 -1.14 1.63 -19.67
C LYS A 316 -0.51 0.87 -18.48
N ASN A 317 0.29 -0.15 -18.76
CA ASN A 317 0.95 -0.94 -17.74
C ASN A 317 2.10 -0.16 -17.08
N LEU A 318 2.91 0.58 -17.82
CA LEU A 318 3.98 1.40 -17.24
C LEU A 318 3.44 2.49 -16.31
N VAL A 319 2.31 3.12 -16.65
CA VAL A 319 1.62 4.06 -15.76
C VAL A 319 1.06 3.33 -14.54
N ARG A 320 0.40 2.19 -14.74
CA ARG A 320 -0.21 1.41 -13.66
C ARG A 320 0.80 0.84 -12.66
N TYR A 321 1.96 0.43 -13.16
CA TYR A 321 3.01 -0.25 -12.38
C TYR A 321 4.28 0.63 -12.22
N HIS A 322 4.12 1.96 -12.22
CA HIS A 322 5.25 2.87 -12.14
C HIS A 322 6.06 2.70 -10.84
N GLU A 323 5.42 2.31 -9.73
CA GLU A 323 6.11 1.98 -8.48
C GLU A 323 7.01 0.75 -8.62
N GLN A 324 6.59 -0.26 -9.37
CA GLN A 324 7.44 -1.41 -9.67
C GLN A 324 8.67 -0.99 -10.49
N LEU A 325 8.51 -0.05 -11.44
CA LEU A 325 9.62 0.54 -12.17
C LEU A 325 10.59 1.28 -11.24
N SER A 326 10.06 2.09 -10.32
CA SER A 326 10.87 2.83 -9.34
C SER A 326 11.65 1.89 -8.41
N LYS A 327 11.02 0.80 -7.96
CA LYS A 327 11.66 -0.23 -7.11
C LYS A 327 12.84 -0.95 -7.81
N ILE A 328 12.82 -1.01 -9.13
CA ILE A 328 13.93 -1.58 -9.93
C ILE A 328 14.91 -0.52 -10.46
N GLY A 329 14.86 0.69 -9.92
CA GLY A 329 15.80 1.76 -10.25
C GLY A 329 15.49 2.54 -11.53
N LEU A 330 14.28 2.41 -12.07
CA LEU A 330 13.84 3.13 -13.28
C LEU A 330 12.79 4.19 -12.92
N HIS A 331 13.07 5.44 -13.22
CA HIS A 331 12.07 6.51 -13.23
C HIS A 331 11.41 6.57 -14.60
N PHE A 332 10.09 6.74 -14.64
CA PHE A 332 9.29 6.75 -15.86
C PHE A 332 8.40 8.00 -15.94
N GLU A 333 8.45 8.68 -17.08
CA GLU A 333 7.55 9.79 -17.39
C GLU A 333 6.94 9.64 -18.79
N SER A 334 5.67 10.05 -18.94
CA SER A 334 5.00 10.12 -20.25
C SER A 334 4.75 11.57 -20.63
N VAL A 335 5.56 12.08 -21.55
CA VAL A 335 5.54 13.49 -22.00
C VAL A 335 4.80 13.62 -23.33
N ARG A 336 3.92 14.61 -23.47
CA ARG A 336 3.27 14.95 -24.75
C ARG A 336 4.06 16.07 -25.45
N THR A 337 4.54 15.77 -26.64
CA THR A 337 5.09 16.80 -27.56
C THR A 337 4.00 17.27 -28.52
N ASN A 338 4.26 18.30 -29.31
CA ASN A 338 3.31 18.82 -30.30
C ASN A 338 2.86 17.81 -31.36
N SER A 339 3.65 16.77 -31.61
CA SER A 339 3.41 15.77 -32.66
C SER A 339 3.14 14.36 -32.15
N GLN A 340 3.63 14.00 -30.97
CA GLN A 340 3.52 12.63 -30.46
C GLN A 340 3.73 12.56 -28.95
N ARG A 341 3.38 11.41 -28.36
CA ARG A 341 3.64 11.12 -26.97
C ARG A 341 4.92 10.28 -26.85
N ILE A 342 5.83 10.74 -26.01
CA ILE A 342 7.14 10.11 -25.76
C ILE A 342 7.12 9.52 -24.34
N LEU A 343 7.65 8.31 -24.22
CA LEU A 343 7.97 7.65 -22.95
C LEU A 343 9.42 7.97 -22.63
N LYS A 344 9.67 8.56 -21.47
CA LYS A 344 11.01 8.85 -20.96
C LYS A 344 11.32 7.96 -19.78
N PHE A 345 12.51 7.40 -19.79
CA PHE A 345 13.06 6.57 -18.72
C PHE A 345 14.37 7.18 -18.27
N SER A 346 14.60 7.23 -16.96
CA SER A 346 15.88 7.61 -16.38
C SER A 346 16.26 6.64 -15.25
N LEU A 347 17.56 6.50 -15.02
CA LEU A 347 18.06 5.73 -13.89
C LEU A 347 17.93 6.58 -12.62
N ASN A 348 17.47 5.96 -11.54
CA ASN A 348 17.56 6.56 -10.22
C ASN A 348 19.03 6.51 -9.75
N ASP A 349 19.51 7.58 -9.10
CA ASP A 349 20.86 7.62 -8.49
C ASP A 349 21.00 6.65 -7.30
N GLU A 350 19.92 6.03 -6.86
CA GLU A 350 19.90 5.02 -5.82
C GLU A 350 20.17 3.62 -6.40
N GLU A 351 20.79 2.74 -5.61
CA GLU A 351 21.23 1.39 -6.01
C GLU A 351 20.12 0.57 -6.71
N ILE A 352 20.41 0.08 -7.91
CA ILE A 352 19.50 -0.76 -8.69
C ILE A 352 19.38 -2.14 -8.05
N VAL A 353 18.16 -2.55 -7.73
CA VAL A 353 17.86 -3.85 -7.15
C VAL A 353 17.37 -4.80 -8.25
N PHE A 354 18.09 -5.89 -8.47
CA PHE A 354 17.64 -6.99 -9.34
C PHE A 354 17.04 -8.10 -8.47
N ILE A 355 15.89 -8.58 -8.89
CA ILE A 355 15.21 -9.72 -8.26
C ILE A 355 15.38 -10.91 -9.19
N ASP A 356 16.19 -11.88 -8.76
CA ASP A 356 16.41 -13.13 -9.49
C ASP A 356 15.44 -14.21 -8.95
N GLU A 357 14.84 -15.00 -9.85
CA GLU A 357 13.95 -16.09 -9.47
C GLU A 357 14.76 -17.17 -8.73
N GLY A 358 14.72 -17.17 -7.41
CA GLY A 358 15.24 -18.25 -6.57
C GLY A 358 16.39 -17.92 -5.62
N SER A 359 16.83 -16.70 -5.48
CA SER A 359 17.89 -16.36 -4.51
C SER A 359 17.63 -15.03 -3.76
N LYS A 360 18.26 -14.92 -2.59
CA LYS A 360 18.21 -13.79 -1.67
C LYS A 360 18.42 -12.46 -2.40
N THR A 361 17.72 -11.43 -1.98
CA THR A 361 17.87 -10.05 -2.44
C THR A 361 19.31 -9.58 -2.24
N GLU A 362 20.10 -9.48 -3.30
CA GLU A 362 21.44 -8.90 -3.28
C GLU A 362 21.43 -7.56 -4.00
N LYS A 363 21.99 -6.54 -3.37
CA LYS A 363 22.23 -5.24 -4.00
C LYS A 363 23.44 -5.37 -4.93
N ARG A 364 23.24 -5.20 -6.23
CA ARG A 364 24.32 -5.32 -7.22
C ARG A 364 24.32 -4.12 -8.16
N LYS A 365 25.52 -3.61 -8.50
CA LYS A 365 25.67 -2.66 -9.61
C LYS A 365 25.61 -3.42 -10.94
N PRO A 366 24.97 -2.89 -11.99
CA PRO A 366 24.95 -3.53 -13.29
C PRO A 366 26.37 -3.64 -13.86
N ILE A 367 26.80 -4.84 -14.17
CA ILE A 367 28.04 -5.09 -14.93
C ILE A 367 27.63 -5.51 -16.32
N ILE A 368 28.05 -4.75 -17.31
CA ILE A 368 27.75 -5.01 -18.72
C ILE A 368 28.64 -6.16 -19.19
N ALA A 369 28.05 -7.29 -19.46
CA ALA A 369 28.68 -8.31 -20.29
C ALA A 369 28.02 -8.29 -21.67
N VAL A 370 28.73 -7.82 -22.68
CA VAL A 370 28.33 -7.96 -24.07
C VAL A 370 28.63 -9.40 -24.47
N SER A 371 27.61 -10.23 -24.54
CA SER A 371 27.71 -11.52 -25.24
C SER A 371 26.42 -11.76 -26.04
N ASP A 372 26.59 -12.26 -27.24
CA ASP A 372 25.55 -12.53 -28.24
C ASP A 372 24.59 -13.68 -27.93
N SER A 373 24.48 -14.07 -26.65
CA SER A 373 23.56 -15.12 -26.19
C SER A 373 22.60 -14.58 -25.14
N VAL A 374 21.36 -14.98 -25.26
CA VAL A 374 20.16 -14.52 -24.56
C VAL A 374 20.15 -14.72 -23.01
N THR A 375 21.27 -15.09 -22.42
CA THR A 375 21.44 -15.23 -20.97
C THR A 375 22.42 -14.20 -20.44
N ALA A 376 21.93 -13.15 -19.82
CA ALA A 376 22.77 -12.23 -19.06
C ALA A 376 23.28 -12.93 -17.80
N HIS A 377 24.57 -13.27 -17.76
CA HIS A 377 25.23 -13.74 -16.53
C HIS A 377 25.72 -12.54 -15.72
N TRP A 378 25.26 -12.44 -14.50
CA TRP A 378 25.69 -11.43 -13.55
C TRP A 378 26.85 -11.94 -12.72
N ILE A 379 27.94 -11.17 -12.63
CA ILE A 379 29.10 -11.47 -11.79
C ILE A 379 29.05 -10.51 -10.59
N ALA A 380 29.22 -11.04 -9.38
CA ALA A 380 29.28 -10.22 -8.16
C ALA A 380 30.50 -9.27 -8.21
N ALA A 381 30.31 -8.04 -7.71
CA ALA A 381 31.35 -6.98 -7.75
C ALA A 381 32.66 -7.38 -7.04
N ASP A 382 32.62 -8.31 -6.10
CA ASP A 382 33.79 -8.77 -5.33
C ASP A 382 34.76 -9.68 -6.10
N THR A 383 34.38 -10.17 -7.30
CA THR A 383 35.27 -11.00 -8.13
C THR A 383 36.24 -10.19 -8.99
N LEU A 384 36.03 -8.88 -9.11
CA LEU A 384 36.92 -8.00 -9.90
C LEU A 384 38.08 -7.37 -9.10
N SER A 385 38.13 -7.56 -7.76
CA SER A 385 39.23 -7.02 -6.93
C SER A 385 40.43 -7.95 -6.79
N LYS A 386 40.36 -9.16 -7.30
CA LYS A 386 41.51 -10.09 -7.33
C LYS A 386 42.02 -10.24 -8.75
N GLY A 387 42.73 -9.24 -9.19
CA GLY A 387 43.61 -9.34 -10.35
C GLY A 387 44.76 -10.25 -10.03
N ASP A 388 44.68 -11.49 -10.42
CA ASP A 388 45.87 -12.32 -10.52
C ASP A 388 46.60 -11.92 -11.79
N ALA A 389 47.72 -11.23 -11.52
CA ALA A 389 48.79 -11.13 -12.48
C ALA A 389 49.30 -12.55 -12.77
N CYS A 390 48.96 -13.12 -13.90
CA CYS A 390 49.67 -14.27 -14.40
C CYS A 390 50.67 -13.77 -15.42
N THR A 391 51.89 -13.70 -15.02
CA THR A 391 53.09 -13.72 -15.84
C THR A 391 53.28 -15.13 -16.42
N ALA A 392 53.36 -15.24 -17.70
CA ALA A 392 54.32 -15.92 -18.55
C ALA A 392 53.71 -16.18 -19.91
#